data_3df5f3e3d11b62224f8e156b5bfd61da
#
_entry.id   3df5f3e3d11b62224f8e156b5bfd61da
#
_cell.length_a   1.000
_cell.length_b   1.000
_cell.length_c   1.000
_cell.angle_alpha   90.00
_cell.angle_beta   90.00
_cell.angle_gamma   90.00
#
_symmetry.space_group_name_H-M   'P 1'
#
loop_
_entity.id
_entity.type
_entity.pdbx_description
1 polymer ?
#
loop_
_entity_poly.entity_id
_entity_poly.type
_entity_poly.pdbx_seq_one_letter_code
_entity_poly.pdbx_strand_id
1 'polypeptide(L)'
;MAYVMDQTGVITRLVTILNSLLGRLPGGSGYAATIGTALFGMVSGVASASTAAVGSVTIPWMKDTGWSSERAATIVAGNGGLGNVLPPSSVMFLLLGYDNVSKELSAGELYIGLLSVGAFVVAFRLFLVFYFAKKDGVKAVPQEQIMPFSKAFKENGMSLIVFLGVIIPLLLTMGPTGAWIQSALSPVKGAFKSISLIFDIPLLITFFAIVEGWKYLPHSLSGWAKLTSSSIGKFNDLGALLVFAFVSSRLLAKLGLGKEFQAIFNSLNSYSPLIVMALICLVITAMVGPFNATGTTTALGAVSYAALRSVGLPPVVAAVCFINLVSNQSCVPPNSAPIYIACGIAEVNNPMKIFKTLLLYYAIPEVIIVFLVMLKIIPVYGG
;
A
#
# COMPACT_ATOMS: atom_id res chain seq x y z
N MET A 1 -5.58 3.40 -13.85
CA MET A 1 -5.51 2.04 -13.30
C MET A 1 -6.64 1.78 -12.29
N ALA A 2 -6.57 2.22 -11.04
CA ALA A 2 -7.60 1.94 -10.02
C ALA A 2 -9.04 2.31 -10.46
N TYR A 3 -9.22 3.44 -11.14
CA TYR A 3 -10.52 3.86 -11.68
C TYR A 3 -11.10 2.85 -12.71
N VAL A 4 -10.27 2.32 -13.60
CA VAL A 4 -10.71 1.29 -14.57
C VAL A 4 -11.12 0.01 -13.85
N MET A 5 -10.35 -0.44 -12.86
CA MET A 5 -10.67 -1.63 -12.08
C MET A 5 -11.97 -1.49 -11.27
N ASP A 6 -12.25 -0.30 -10.78
CA ASP A 6 -13.52 0.03 -10.12
C ASP A 6 -14.69 -0.08 -11.11
N GLN A 7 -14.57 0.56 -12.28
CA GLN A 7 -15.61 0.53 -13.32
C GLN A 7 -15.85 -0.88 -13.88
N THR A 8 -14.82 -1.71 -13.93
CA THR A 8 -14.93 -3.09 -14.46
C THR A 8 -15.40 -4.10 -13.40
N GLY A 9 -15.44 -3.73 -12.11
CA GLY A 9 -15.85 -4.63 -11.03
C GLY A 9 -14.84 -5.75 -10.72
N VAL A 10 -13.60 -5.65 -11.16
CA VAL A 10 -12.50 -6.61 -10.88
C VAL A 10 -12.37 -6.85 -9.39
N ILE A 11 -12.49 -5.80 -8.57
CA ILE A 11 -12.32 -5.87 -7.12
C ILE A 11 -13.38 -6.77 -6.48
N THR A 12 -14.64 -6.56 -6.85
CA THR A 12 -15.75 -7.39 -6.34
C THR A 12 -15.56 -8.85 -6.68
N ARG A 13 -15.09 -9.16 -7.89
CA ARG A 13 -14.82 -10.54 -8.32
C ARG A 13 -13.66 -11.17 -7.53
N LEU A 14 -12.58 -10.42 -7.30
CA LEU A 14 -11.47 -10.89 -6.46
C LEU A 14 -11.92 -11.15 -5.01
N VAL A 15 -12.72 -10.24 -4.42
CA VAL A 15 -13.29 -10.43 -3.08
C VAL A 15 -14.22 -11.65 -3.04
N THR A 16 -15.00 -11.91 -4.10
CA THR A 16 -15.85 -13.10 -4.19
C THR A 16 -15.03 -14.40 -4.16
N ILE A 17 -13.91 -14.45 -4.86
CA ILE A 17 -12.99 -15.61 -4.80
C ILE A 17 -12.45 -15.77 -3.37
N LEU A 18 -12.00 -14.67 -2.73
CA LEU A 18 -11.51 -14.70 -1.36
C LEU A 18 -12.57 -15.16 -0.37
N ASN A 19 -13.82 -14.70 -0.55
CA ASN A 19 -14.95 -15.13 0.28
C ASN A 19 -15.17 -16.63 0.19
N SER A 20 -15.10 -17.21 -1.00
CA SER A 20 -15.28 -18.65 -1.20
C SER A 20 -14.22 -19.51 -0.50
N LEU A 21 -13.02 -18.95 -0.27
CA LEU A 21 -11.92 -19.63 0.43
C LEU A 21 -11.99 -19.42 1.94
N LEU A 22 -12.22 -18.18 2.36
CA LEU A 22 -12.01 -17.72 3.74
C LEU A 22 -13.30 -17.61 4.54
N GLY A 23 -14.45 -17.54 3.90
CA GLY A 23 -15.76 -17.34 4.56
C GLY A 23 -16.10 -18.41 5.59
N ARG A 24 -15.53 -19.62 5.47
CA ARG A 24 -15.70 -20.74 6.41
C ARG A 24 -14.94 -20.56 7.72
N LEU A 25 -14.01 -19.61 7.77
CA LEU A 25 -13.26 -19.34 9.00
C LEU A 25 -14.07 -18.40 9.91
N PRO A 26 -13.97 -18.57 11.25
CA PRO A 26 -14.50 -17.57 12.17
C PRO A 26 -13.88 -16.20 11.86
N GLY A 27 -14.73 -15.22 11.55
CA GLY A 27 -14.25 -13.90 11.08
C GLY A 27 -13.78 -13.86 9.63
N GLY A 28 -14.19 -14.82 8.78
CA GLY A 28 -13.80 -14.98 7.39
C GLY A 28 -13.87 -13.71 6.53
N SER A 29 -14.91 -12.90 6.73
CA SER A 29 -15.07 -11.60 6.08
C SER A 29 -13.94 -10.61 6.43
N GLY A 30 -13.43 -10.64 7.65
CA GLY A 30 -12.28 -9.84 8.07
C GLY A 30 -10.97 -10.28 7.40
N TYR A 31 -10.76 -11.59 7.24
CA TYR A 31 -9.62 -12.12 6.48
C TYR A 31 -9.70 -11.74 5.01
N ALA A 32 -10.88 -11.86 4.40
CA ALA A 32 -11.09 -11.46 3.00
C ALA A 32 -10.88 -9.96 2.81
N ALA A 33 -11.32 -9.12 3.76
CA ALA A 33 -11.03 -7.69 3.76
C ALA A 33 -9.52 -7.42 3.83
N THR A 34 -8.78 -8.12 4.69
CA THR A 34 -7.33 -7.94 4.85
C THR A 34 -6.56 -8.35 3.59
N ILE A 35 -6.80 -9.56 3.08
CA ILE A 35 -6.14 -10.05 1.87
C ILE A 35 -6.60 -9.26 0.64
N GLY A 36 -7.89 -8.93 0.54
CA GLY A 36 -8.42 -8.09 -0.52
C GLY A 36 -7.75 -6.72 -0.54
N THR A 37 -7.56 -6.07 0.62
CA THR A 37 -6.86 -4.79 0.71
C THR A 37 -5.38 -4.93 0.35
N ALA A 38 -4.72 -6.02 0.75
CA ALA A 38 -3.34 -6.31 0.37
C ALA A 38 -3.21 -6.45 -1.16
N LEU A 39 -4.00 -7.31 -1.78
CA LEU A 39 -3.97 -7.57 -3.21
C LEU A 39 -4.38 -6.34 -4.04
N PHE A 40 -5.45 -5.67 -3.65
CA PHE A 40 -5.86 -4.45 -4.34
C PHE A 40 -4.88 -3.30 -4.08
N GLY A 41 -4.29 -3.25 -2.89
CA GLY A 41 -3.24 -2.31 -2.53
C GLY A 41 -2.02 -2.42 -3.43
N MET A 42 -1.56 -3.64 -3.73
CA MET A 42 -0.48 -3.89 -4.70
C MET A 42 -0.80 -3.37 -6.10
N VAL A 43 -2.08 -3.29 -6.44
CA VAL A 43 -2.52 -2.81 -7.75
C VAL A 43 -2.79 -1.32 -7.73
N SER A 44 -3.51 -0.79 -6.74
CA SER A 44 -3.88 0.63 -6.66
C SER A 44 -2.72 1.52 -6.21
N GLY A 45 -1.85 1.01 -5.35
CA GLY A 45 -0.73 1.74 -4.77
C GLY A 45 -1.12 2.89 -3.84
N VAL A 46 -2.39 2.97 -3.41
CA VAL A 46 -2.94 4.09 -2.63
C VAL A 46 -3.86 3.60 -1.52
N ALA A 47 -3.59 3.98 -0.27
CA ALA A 47 -4.31 3.52 0.90
C ALA A 47 -5.82 3.86 0.88
N SER A 48 -6.19 5.08 0.52
CA SER A 48 -7.59 5.50 0.46
C SER A 48 -8.38 4.76 -0.62
N ALA A 49 -7.77 4.53 -1.78
CA ALA A 49 -8.40 3.78 -2.87
C ALA A 49 -8.64 2.32 -2.46
N SER A 50 -7.65 1.69 -1.81
CA SER A 50 -7.79 0.32 -1.30
C SER A 50 -8.89 0.20 -0.25
N THR A 51 -8.95 1.15 0.68
CA THR A 51 -9.99 1.20 1.72
C THR A 51 -11.39 1.39 1.13
N ALA A 52 -11.54 2.31 0.18
CA ALA A 52 -12.84 2.57 -0.45
C ALA A 52 -13.32 1.35 -1.25
N ALA A 53 -12.47 0.81 -2.09
CA ALA A 53 -12.83 -0.24 -3.02
C ALA A 53 -13.12 -1.58 -2.32
N VAL A 54 -12.24 -2.01 -1.43
CA VAL A 54 -12.43 -3.25 -0.68
C VAL A 54 -13.48 -3.08 0.42
N GLY A 55 -13.46 -1.92 1.10
CA GLY A 55 -14.39 -1.62 2.18
C GLY A 55 -15.85 -1.58 1.73
N SER A 56 -16.13 -1.06 0.52
CA SER A 56 -17.50 -1.02 -0.01
C SER A 56 -18.14 -2.41 -0.15
N VAL A 57 -17.34 -3.43 -0.39
CA VAL A 57 -17.80 -4.82 -0.53
C VAL A 57 -17.73 -5.57 0.81
N THR A 58 -16.64 -5.38 1.55
CA THR A 58 -16.37 -6.23 2.73
C THR A 58 -17.01 -5.71 4.01
N ILE A 59 -17.18 -4.40 4.20
CA ILE A 59 -17.80 -3.86 5.43
C ILE A 59 -19.26 -4.32 5.57
N PRO A 60 -20.14 -4.19 4.55
CA PRO A 60 -21.50 -4.74 4.65
C PRO A 60 -21.47 -6.23 4.99
N TRP A 61 -20.67 -7.01 4.27
CA TRP A 61 -20.55 -8.42 4.53
C TRP A 61 -20.01 -8.74 5.94
N MET A 62 -19.06 -7.96 6.47
CA MET A 62 -18.59 -8.09 7.86
C MET A 62 -19.73 -7.86 8.85
N LYS A 63 -20.55 -6.81 8.64
CA LYS A 63 -21.75 -6.53 9.49
C LYS A 63 -22.71 -7.70 9.45
N ASP A 64 -23.02 -8.25 8.29
CA ASP A 64 -23.93 -9.39 8.10
C ASP A 64 -23.39 -10.69 8.75
N THR A 65 -22.07 -10.80 8.91
CA THR A 65 -21.41 -11.97 9.54
C THR A 65 -21.04 -11.78 11.01
N GLY A 66 -21.60 -10.76 11.65
CA GLY A 66 -21.55 -10.58 13.11
C GLY A 66 -20.45 -9.65 13.63
N TRP A 67 -19.73 -8.94 12.76
CA TRP A 67 -18.82 -7.88 13.18
C TRP A 67 -19.60 -6.60 13.53
N SER A 68 -19.18 -5.89 14.59
CA SER A 68 -19.74 -4.56 14.85
C SER A 68 -19.28 -3.55 13.79
N SER A 69 -20.06 -2.49 13.54
CA SER A 69 -19.72 -1.41 12.62
C SER A 69 -18.35 -0.81 12.93
N GLU A 70 -18.05 -0.55 14.20
CA GLU A 70 -16.77 -0.01 14.64
C GLU A 70 -15.62 -0.97 14.38
N ARG A 71 -15.83 -2.28 14.58
CA ARG A 71 -14.78 -3.27 14.33
C ARG A 71 -14.53 -3.45 12.84
N ALA A 72 -15.57 -3.51 12.03
CA ALA A 72 -15.45 -3.57 10.57
C ALA A 72 -14.71 -2.34 10.03
N ALA A 73 -15.09 -1.13 10.48
CA ALA A 73 -14.38 0.09 10.12
C ALA A 73 -12.91 0.06 10.57
N THR A 74 -12.63 -0.41 11.79
CA THR A 74 -11.25 -0.52 12.31
C THR A 74 -10.39 -1.45 11.46
N ILE A 75 -10.88 -2.63 11.11
CA ILE A 75 -10.13 -3.61 10.32
C ILE A 75 -9.84 -3.05 8.92
N VAL A 76 -10.85 -2.50 8.26
CA VAL A 76 -10.69 -2.00 6.89
C VAL A 76 -9.82 -0.73 6.84
N ALA A 77 -10.02 0.22 7.76
CA ALA A 77 -9.17 1.40 7.86
C ALA A 77 -7.72 1.02 8.16
N GLY A 78 -7.50 0.18 9.18
CA GLY A 78 -6.18 -0.26 9.59
C GLY A 78 -5.41 -0.97 8.47
N ASN A 79 -6.11 -1.75 7.65
CA ASN A 79 -5.52 -2.42 6.50
C ASN A 79 -5.26 -1.49 5.30
N GLY A 80 -5.86 -0.30 5.25
CA GLY A 80 -5.63 0.66 4.16
C GLY A 80 -4.15 0.94 3.90
N GLY A 81 -3.33 0.97 4.96
CA GLY A 81 -1.87 1.15 4.86
C GLY A 81 -1.14 0.10 4.02
N LEU A 82 -1.71 -1.11 3.87
CA LEU A 82 -1.14 -2.15 3.01
C LEU A 82 -1.01 -1.69 1.55
N GLY A 83 -1.84 -0.75 1.08
CA GLY A 83 -1.71 -0.14 -0.23
C GLY A 83 -0.45 0.72 -0.41
N ASN A 84 0.20 1.13 0.68
CA ASN A 84 1.47 1.85 0.63
C ASN A 84 2.68 0.93 0.87
N VAL A 85 2.51 -0.08 1.74
CA VAL A 85 3.58 -1.04 2.10
C VAL A 85 3.86 -2.00 0.96
N LEU A 86 2.81 -2.54 0.35
CA LEU A 86 2.96 -3.52 -0.71
C LEU A 86 3.22 -2.84 -2.06
N PRO A 87 4.32 -3.23 -2.75
CA PRO A 87 4.66 -2.64 -4.03
C PRO A 87 3.80 -3.20 -5.18
N PRO A 88 3.60 -2.41 -6.25
CA PRO A 88 4.06 -1.04 -6.43
C PRO A 88 3.18 -0.02 -5.71
N SER A 89 3.76 0.94 -5.01
CA SER A 89 2.99 1.97 -4.32
C SER A 89 3.40 3.39 -4.77
N SER A 90 2.47 4.33 -4.65
CA SER A 90 2.74 5.74 -4.96
C SER A 90 3.88 6.31 -4.08
N VAL A 91 3.93 5.89 -2.83
CA VAL A 91 4.99 6.29 -1.88
C VAL A 91 6.36 5.76 -2.29
N MET A 92 6.42 4.50 -2.77
CA MET A 92 7.64 3.90 -3.33
C MET A 92 8.20 4.75 -4.48
N PHE A 93 7.35 5.12 -5.43
CA PHE A 93 7.77 5.91 -6.59
C PHE A 93 8.14 7.33 -6.22
N LEU A 94 7.44 7.95 -5.27
CA LEU A 94 7.79 9.27 -4.74
C LEU A 94 9.18 9.25 -4.09
N LEU A 95 9.46 8.23 -3.29
CA LEU A 95 10.76 8.10 -2.61
C LEU A 95 11.89 7.88 -3.62
N LEU A 96 11.69 7.02 -4.63
CA LEU A 96 12.65 6.80 -5.72
C LEU A 96 12.84 8.04 -6.62
N GLY A 97 11.93 8.99 -6.59
CA GLY A 97 12.06 10.27 -7.30
C GLY A 97 13.14 11.21 -6.74
N TYR A 98 13.69 10.92 -5.55
CA TYR A 98 14.77 11.70 -4.98
C TYR A 98 16.14 11.19 -5.44
N ASP A 99 16.99 12.13 -5.88
CA ASP A 99 18.33 11.83 -6.42
C ASP A 99 19.23 11.07 -5.43
N ASN A 100 19.12 11.36 -4.13
CA ASN A 100 19.91 10.67 -3.11
C ASN A 100 19.43 9.24 -2.86
N VAL A 101 18.19 8.91 -3.21
CA VAL A 101 17.64 7.56 -3.10
C VAL A 101 17.92 6.76 -4.39
N SER A 102 17.56 7.32 -5.55
CA SER A 102 17.67 6.62 -6.84
C SER A 102 19.12 6.35 -7.30
N LYS A 103 20.10 7.05 -6.74
CA LYS A 103 21.51 6.78 -6.96
C LYS A 103 22.04 5.56 -6.20
N GLU A 104 21.43 5.24 -5.07
CA GLU A 104 21.84 4.15 -4.19
C GLU A 104 20.95 2.91 -4.29
N LEU A 105 19.74 3.05 -4.81
CA LEU A 105 18.69 2.03 -4.75
C LEU A 105 17.92 1.94 -6.06
N SER A 106 17.85 0.75 -6.63
CA SER A 106 17.02 0.47 -7.80
C SER A 106 15.55 0.21 -7.40
N ALA A 107 14.62 0.43 -8.34
CA ALA A 107 13.21 0.13 -8.14
C ALA A 107 12.97 -1.36 -7.84
N GLY A 108 13.76 -2.25 -8.45
CA GLY A 108 13.65 -3.68 -8.27
C GLY A 108 14.07 -4.14 -6.87
N GLU A 109 15.20 -3.65 -6.36
CA GLU A 109 15.65 -3.95 -4.99
C GLU A 109 14.62 -3.47 -3.96
N LEU A 110 14.13 -2.24 -4.10
CA LEU A 110 13.09 -1.71 -3.22
C LEU A 110 11.79 -2.52 -3.31
N TYR A 111 11.43 -2.98 -4.50
CA TYR A 111 10.25 -3.82 -4.71
C TYR A 111 10.33 -5.12 -3.90
N ILE A 112 11.44 -5.84 -3.99
CA ILE A 112 11.65 -7.09 -3.24
C ILE A 112 11.71 -6.81 -1.73
N GLY A 113 12.41 -5.76 -1.32
CA GLY A 113 12.48 -5.36 0.09
C GLY A 113 11.10 -5.09 0.67
N LEU A 114 10.25 -4.35 -0.04
CA LEU A 114 8.88 -4.07 0.38
C LEU A 114 8.00 -5.33 0.41
N LEU A 115 8.12 -6.22 -0.57
CA LEU A 115 7.39 -7.50 -0.54
C LEU A 115 7.78 -8.34 0.67
N SER A 116 9.07 -8.39 1.01
CA SER A 116 9.55 -9.21 2.14
C SER A 116 8.99 -8.72 3.47
N VAL A 117 9.08 -7.42 3.76
CA VAL A 117 8.54 -6.85 5.01
C VAL A 117 7.01 -6.78 4.95
N GLY A 118 6.44 -6.45 3.80
CA GLY A 118 4.99 -6.42 3.58
C GLY A 118 4.32 -7.76 3.89
N ALA A 119 4.99 -8.89 3.60
CA ALA A 119 4.48 -10.21 3.96
C ALA A 119 4.35 -10.39 5.49
N PHE A 120 5.31 -9.90 6.28
CA PHE A 120 5.22 -9.89 7.74
C PHE A 120 4.08 -8.99 8.23
N VAL A 121 3.94 -7.82 7.63
CA VAL A 121 2.85 -6.89 7.97
C VAL A 121 1.49 -7.54 7.67
N VAL A 122 1.31 -8.16 6.50
CA VAL A 122 0.08 -8.90 6.17
C VAL A 122 -0.18 -10.03 7.14
N ALA A 123 0.82 -10.85 7.47
CA ALA A 123 0.70 -11.93 8.45
C ALA A 123 0.26 -11.40 9.82
N PHE A 124 0.84 -10.29 10.28
CA PHE A 124 0.43 -9.62 11.51
C PHE A 124 -1.03 -9.12 11.43
N ARG A 125 -1.45 -8.53 10.31
CA ARG A 125 -2.84 -8.07 10.11
C ARG A 125 -3.84 -9.25 10.13
N LEU A 126 -3.48 -10.39 9.54
CA LEU A 126 -4.29 -11.60 9.62
C LEU A 126 -4.38 -12.14 11.05
N PHE A 127 -3.28 -12.08 11.80
CA PHE A 127 -3.30 -12.41 13.23
C PHE A 127 -4.23 -11.48 14.01
N LEU A 128 -4.27 -10.17 13.71
CA LEU A 128 -5.21 -9.24 14.34
C LEU A 128 -6.66 -9.60 14.04
N VAL A 129 -6.98 -10.03 12.82
CA VAL A 129 -8.34 -10.51 12.49
C VAL A 129 -8.70 -11.72 13.33
N PHE A 130 -7.80 -12.69 13.47
CA PHE A 130 -8.00 -13.84 14.36
C PHE A 130 -8.26 -13.41 15.80
N TYR A 131 -7.41 -12.52 16.33
CA TYR A 131 -7.54 -12.00 17.69
C TYR A 131 -8.89 -11.30 17.90
N PHE A 132 -9.29 -10.43 16.99
CA PHE A 132 -10.56 -9.70 17.08
C PHE A 132 -11.76 -10.64 16.89
N ALA A 133 -11.70 -11.59 15.96
CA ALA A 133 -12.77 -12.56 15.77
C ALA A 133 -13.02 -13.37 17.04
N LYS A 134 -11.94 -13.82 17.69
CA LYS A 134 -12.03 -14.55 18.98
C LYS A 134 -12.55 -13.64 20.10
N LYS A 135 -12.05 -12.41 20.20
CA LYS A 135 -12.42 -11.45 21.25
C LYS A 135 -13.89 -11.02 21.14
N ASP A 136 -14.36 -10.78 19.93
CA ASP A 136 -15.70 -10.28 19.67
C ASP A 136 -16.72 -11.45 19.46
N GLY A 137 -16.26 -12.69 19.54
CA GLY A 137 -17.13 -13.89 19.42
C GLY A 137 -17.72 -14.10 18.02
N VAL A 138 -17.06 -13.62 16.98
CA VAL A 138 -17.52 -13.73 15.59
C VAL A 138 -17.42 -15.18 15.13
N LYS A 139 -18.55 -15.72 14.70
CA LYS A 139 -18.67 -17.13 14.28
C LYS A 139 -18.36 -17.31 12.79
N ALA A 140 -18.11 -18.55 12.39
CA ALA A 140 -18.02 -18.92 10.99
C ALA A 140 -19.39 -18.81 10.30
N VAL A 141 -19.39 -18.42 9.03
CA VAL A 141 -20.61 -18.41 8.21
C VAL A 141 -21.00 -19.86 7.86
N PRO A 142 -22.28 -20.24 7.91
CA PRO A 142 -22.74 -21.54 7.47
C PRO A 142 -22.30 -21.82 6.02
N GLN A 143 -21.86 -23.07 5.77
CA GLN A 143 -21.31 -23.47 4.46
C GLN A 143 -22.31 -23.26 3.31
N GLU A 144 -23.59 -23.37 3.59
CA GLU A 144 -24.69 -23.22 2.63
C GLU A 144 -24.79 -21.78 2.08
N GLN A 145 -24.32 -20.79 2.85
CA GLN A 145 -24.32 -19.37 2.46
C GLN A 145 -23.06 -18.94 1.70
N ILE A 146 -22.08 -19.84 1.57
CA ILE A 146 -20.80 -19.54 0.91
C ILE A 146 -20.77 -20.21 -0.47
N MET A 147 -20.53 -19.41 -1.50
CA MET A 147 -20.34 -19.94 -2.85
C MET A 147 -19.18 -20.95 -2.88
N PRO A 148 -19.36 -22.16 -3.45
CA PRO A 148 -18.26 -23.12 -3.61
C PRO A 148 -17.10 -22.52 -4.40
N PHE A 149 -15.87 -22.80 -3.97
CA PHE A 149 -14.65 -22.24 -4.58
C PHE A 149 -14.58 -22.53 -6.10
N SER A 150 -14.91 -23.75 -6.52
CA SER A 150 -14.90 -24.12 -7.94
C SER A 150 -15.84 -23.24 -8.77
N LYS A 151 -17.01 -22.89 -8.25
CA LYS A 151 -17.96 -22.01 -8.90
C LYS A 151 -17.45 -20.55 -8.89
N ALA A 152 -17.00 -20.07 -7.72
CA ALA A 152 -16.44 -18.72 -7.58
C ALA A 152 -15.25 -18.51 -8.52
N PHE A 153 -14.35 -19.49 -8.61
CA PHE A 153 -13.19 -19.43 -9.49
C PHE A 153 -13.58 -19.51 -10.98
N LYS A 154 -14.52 -20.37 -11.34
CA LYS A 154 -15.00 -20.48 -12.72
C LYS A 154 -15.63 -19.17 -13.22
N GLU A 155 -16.41 -18.50 -12.36
CA GLU A 155 -17.13 -17.27 -12.72
C GLU A 155 -16.24 -16.01 -12.64
N ASN A 156 -15.26 -15.98 -11.74
CA ASN A 156 -14.49 -14.77 -11.41
C ASN A 156 -12.98 -14.91 -11.62
N GLY A 157 -12.46 -16.09 -11.91
CA GLY A 157 -11.01 -16.37 -11.98
C GLY A 157 -10.28 -15.55 -13.05
N MET A 158 -10.97 -15.12 -14.10
CA MET A 158 -10.41 -14.25 -15.14
C MET A 158 -9.88 -12.93 -14.55
N SER A 159 -10.46 -12.43 -13.47
CA SER A 159 -9.99 -11.21 -12.80
C SER A 159 -8.57 -11.31 -12.25
N LEU A 160 -8.03 -12.52 -12.06
CA LEU A 160 -6.65 -12.72 -11.64
C LEU A 160 -5.61 -12.34 -12.70
N ILE A 161 -6.00 -12.23 -13.98
CA ILE A 161 -5.07 -11.83 -15.05
C ILE A 161 -4.48 -10.43 -14.81
N VAL A 162 -5.16 -9.58 -14.04
CA VAL A 162 -4.67 -8.25 -13.68
C VAL A 162 -3.30 -8.32 -12.99
N PHE A 163 -3.02 -9.39 -12.22
CA PHE A 163 -1.72 -9.59 -11.58
C PHE A 163 -0.59 -9.89 -12.58
N LEU A 164 -0.90 -10.34 -13.79
CA LEU A 164 0.11 -10.46 -14.85
C LEU A 164 0.73 -9.09 -15.18
N GLY A 165 -0.01 -8.00 -14.99
CA GLY A 165 0.52 -6.64 -15.13
C GLY A 165 1.65 -6.30 -14.15
N VAL A 166 1.73 -7.02 -13.03
CA VAL A 166 2.86 -6.93 -12.07
C VAL A 166 3.92 -7.99 -12.39
N ILE A 167 3.48 -9.22 -12.59
CA ILE A 167 4.38 -10.39 -12.75
C ILE A 167 5.25 -10.23 -14.00
N ILE A 168 4.70 -9.81 -15.13
CA ILE A 168 5.43 -9.70 -16.40
C ILE A 168 6.61 -8.71 -16.28
N PRO A 169 6.42 -7.43 -15.85
CA PRO A 169 7.55 -6.50 -15.73
C PRO A 169 8.62 -6.97 -14.73
N LEU A 170 8.21 -7.62 -13.64
CA LEU A 170 9.15 -8.18 -12.67
C LEU A 170 10.01 -9.29 -13.30
N LEU A 171 9.39 -10.23 -14.01
CA LEU A 171 10.12 -11.29 -14.70
C LEU A 171 11.05 -10.74 -15.80
N LEU A 172 10.67 -9.64 -16.46
CA LEU A 172 11.49 -9.00 -17.48
C LEU A 172 12.71 -8.27 -16.91
N THR A 173 12.65 -7.82 -15.66
CA THR A 173 13.68 -6.96 -15.06
C THR A 173 14.49 -7.63 -13.97
N MET A 174 14.01 -8.73 -13.40
CA MET A 174 14.57 -9.34 -12.20
C MET A 174 14.79 -10.84 -12.34
N GLY A 175 15.65 -11.39 -11.47
CA GLY A 175 15.94 -12.82 -11.42
C GLY A 175 16.69 -13.33 -12.67
N PRO A 176 16.72 -14.65 -12.89
CA PRO A 176 17.40 -15.27 -14.01
C PRO A 176 16.90 -14.82 -15.38
N THR A 177 15.58 -14.59 -15.51
CA THR A 177 14.95 -14.10 -16.75
C THR A 177 15.37 -12.66 -17.06
N GLY A 178 15.41 -11.78 -16.05
CA GLY A 178 15.91 -10.41 -16.19
C GLY A 178 17.39 -10.39 -16.61
N ALA A 179 18.23 -11.21 -16.01
CA ALA A 179 19.63 -11.34 -16.39
C ALA A 179 19.81 -11.83 -17.84
N TRP A 180 19.01 -12.80 -18.25
CA TRP A 180 18.99 -13.28 -19.63
C TRP A 180 18.57 -12.18 -20.61
N ILE A 181 17.49 -11.43 -20.31
CA ILE A 181 17.01 -10.33 -21.14
C ILE A 181 18.05 -9.20 -21.21
N GLN A 182 18.68 -8.88 -20.09
CA GLN A 182 19.75 -7.89 -20.05
C GLN A 182 20.92 -8.28 -20.97
N SER A 183 21.31 -9.55 -20.96
CA SER A 183 22.34 -10.05 -21.85
C SER A 183 21.92 -10.02 -23.33
N ALA A 184 20.66 -10.43 -23.61
CA ALA A 184 20.09 -10.41 -24.95
C ALA A 184 19.97 -9.00 -25.55
N LEU A 185 19.62 -8.02 -24.71
CA LEU A 185 19.49 -6.60 -25.10
C LEU A 185 20.82 -5.83 -25.04
N SER A 186 21.92 -6.44 -24.59
CA SER A 186 23.22 -5.78 -24.46
C SER A 186 23.76 -5.15 -25.75
N PRO A 187 23.47 -5.68 -26.97
CA PRO A 187 23.89 -5.06 -28.19
C PRO A 187 23.25 -3.70 -28.47
N VAL A 188 22.06 -3.44 -27.89
CA VAL A 188 21.35 -2.19 -28.06
C VAL A 188 21.54 -1.33 -26.82
N LYS A 189 22.43 -0.34 -26.91
CA LYS A 189 22.79 0.54 -25.79
C LYS A 189 21.57 1.19 -25.17
N GLY A 190 21.33 0.92 -23.89
CA GLY A 190 20.25 1.50 -23.12
C GLY A 190 18.90 0.78 -23.25
N ALA A 191 18.73 -0.24 -24.11
CA ALA A 191 17.46 -0.93 -24.32
C ALA A 191 16.91 -1.54 -23.02
N PHE A 192 17.72 -2.23 -22.23
CA PHE A 192 17.28 -2.79 -20.95
C PHE A 192 16.86 -1.71 -19.95
N LYS A 193 17.55 -0.56 -19.94
CA LYS A 193 17.20 0.58 -19.07
C LYS A 193 15.87 1.26 -19.46
N SER A 194 15.38 1.02 -20.67
CA SER A 194 14.08 1.53 -21.12
C SER A 194 12.92 0.76 -20.53
N ILE A 195 13.14 -0.47 -20.03
CA ILE A 195 12.12 -1.21 -19.29
C ILE A 195 12.00 -0.57 -17.90
N SER A 196 10.88 0.09 -17.68
CA SER A 196 10.66 0.87 -16.46
C SER A 196 9.49 0.32 -15.67
N LEU A 197 9.78 -0.32 -14.53
CA LEU A 197 8.73 -0.83 -13.63
C LEU A 197 7.69 0.24 -13.25
N ILE A 198 8.13 1.52 -13.19
CA ILE A 198 7.28 2.66 -12.84
C ILE A 198 6.18 2.88 -13.90
N PHE A 199 6.48 2.67 -15.18
CA PHE A 199 5.55 2.83 -16.29
C PHE A 199 4.89 1.52 -16.69
N ASP A 200 5.67 0.44 -16.76
CA ASP A 200 5.20 -0.83 -17.34
C ASP A 200 4.16 -1.51 -16.45
N ILE A 201 4.33 -1.48 -15.12
CA ILE A 201 3.37 -2.09 -14.20
C ILE A 201 2.00 -1.39 -14.28
N PRO A 202 1.85 -0.06 -14.09
CA PRO A 202 0.54 0.59 -14.20
C PRO A 202 -0.09 0.45 -15.59
N LEU A 203 0.73 0.46 -16.64
CA LEU A 203 0.28 0.31 -18.01
C LEU A 203 -0.34 -1.09 -18.22
N LEU A 204 0.40 -2.14 -17.87
CA LEU A 204 -0.06 -3.52 -18.07
C LEU A 204 -1.23 -3.88 -17.16
N ILE A 205 -1.24 -3.42 -15.90
CA ILE A 205 -2.41 -3.61 -15.03
C ILE A 205 -3.64 -2.97 -15.66
N THR A 206 -3.51 -1.73 -16.18
CA THR A 206 -4.62 -1.05 -16.85
C THR A 206 -5.07 -1.80 -18.09
N PHE A 207 -4.12 -2.29 -18.90
CA PHE A 207 -4.40 -3.09 -20.08
C PHE A 207 -5.17 -4.37 -19.71
N PHE A 208 -4.69 -5.15 -18.77
CA PHE A 208 -5.37 -6.38 -18.33
C PHE A 208 -6.73 -6.11 -17.68
N ALA A 209 -6.88 -5.01 -16.95
CA ALA A 209 -8.18 -4.62 -16.40
C ALA A 209 -9.18 -4.23 -17.50
N ILE A 210 -8.72 -3.60 -18.59
CA ILE A 210 -9.54 -3.30 -19.75
C ILE A 210 -9.92 -4.60 -20.48
N VAL A 211 -8.96 -5.48 -20.71
CA VAL A 211 -9.20 -6.77 -21.40
C VAL A 211 -10.22 -7.61 -20.65
N GLU A 212 -10.03 -7.77 -19.35
CA GLU A 212 -10.90 -8.55 -18.47
C GLU A 212 -12.29 -7.92 -18.34
N GLY A 213 -12.32 -6.59 -18.18
CA GLY A 213 -13.55 -5.85 -17.98
C GLY A 213 -14.19 -5.33 -19.27
N TRP A 214 -13.73 -5.76 -20.46
CA TRP A 214 -14.16 -5.21 -21.74
C TRP A 214 -15.67 -5.09 -21.89
N LYS A 215 -16.41 -6.11 -21.46
CA LYS A 215 -17.88 -6.14 -21.52
C LYS A 215 -18.58 -5.07 -20.65
N TYR A 216 -17.89 -4.50 -19.68
CA TYR A 216 -18.41 -3.47 -18.78
C TYR A 216 -17.99 -2.05 -19.20
N LEU A 217 -17.11 -1.95 -20.19
CA LEU A 217 -16.56 -0.69 -20.65
C LEU A 217 -17.30 -0.20 -21.92
N PRO A 218 -17.28 1.11 -22.20
CA PRO A 218 -17.88 1.63 -23.42
C PRO A 218 -17.20 1.09 -24.67
N HIS A 219 -18.00 0.76 -25.71
CA HIS A 219 -17.49 0.31 -27.02
C HIS A 219 -17.46 1.42 -28.08
N SER A 220 -17.76 2.67 -27.70
CA SER A 220 -17.76 3.83 -28.59
C SER A 220 -16.74 4.87 -28.16
N LEU A 221 -16.20 5.63 -29.12
CA LEU A 221 -15.26 6.73 -28.81
C LEU A 221 -15.87 7.79 -27.88
N SER A 222 -17.16 8.12 -28.10
CA SER A 222 -17.89 9.06 -27.23
C SER A 222 -18.04 8.52 -25.80
N GLY A 223 -18.26 7.21 -25.64
CA GLY A 223 -18.30 6.55 -24.35
C GLY A 223 -16.95 6.60 -23.61
N TRP A 224 -15.87 6.32 -24.31
CA TRP A 224 -14.52 6.45 -23.77
C TRP A 224 -14.18 7.89 -23.39
N ALA A 225 -14.54 8.87 -24.23
CA ALA A 225 -14.36 10.29 -23.92
C ALA A 225 -15.12 10.68 -22.63
N LYS A 226 -16.36 10.20 -22.47
CA LYS A 226 -17.17 10.43 -21.26
C LYS A 226 -16.54 9.77 -20.04
N LEU A 227 -16.07 8.52 -20.15
CA LEU A 227 -15.38 7.80 -19.07
C LEU A 227 -14.11 8.54 -18.64
N THR A 228 -13.30 8.99 -19.60
CA THR A 228 -12.09 9.76 -19.33
C THR A 228 -12.42 11.09 -18.68
N SER A 229 -13.39 11.84 -19.22
CA SER A 229 -13.84 13.12 -18.68
C SER A 229 -14.32 12.99 -17.23
N SER A 230 -15.08 11.92 -16.90
CA SER A 230 -15.53 11.70 -15.51
C SER A 230 -14.40 11.37 -14.54
N SER A 231 -13.25 10.92 -15.03
CA SER A 231 -12.06 10.66 -14.21
C SER A 231 -11.20 11.90 -13.96
N ILE A 232 -11.33 12.95 -14.78
CA ILE A 232 -10.46 14.15 -14.74
C ILE A 232 -10.49 14.81 -13.36
N GLY A 233 -11.67 14.94 -12.74
CA GLY A 233 -11.78 15.53 -11.39
C GLY A 233 -10.87 14.86 -10.37
N LYS A 234 -10.81 13.52 -10.38
CA LYS A 234 -9.92 12.75 -9.48
C LYS A 234 -8.43 12.98 -9.79
N PHE A 235 -8.08 13.18 -11.07
CA PHE A 235 -6.70 13.49 -11.46
C PHE A 235 -6.30 14.92 -11.14
N ASN A 236 -7.22 15.88 -11.24
CA ASN A 236 -6.94 17.29 -10.90
C ASN A 236 -6.52 17.43 -9.44
N ASP A 237 -7.25 16.82 -8.52
CA ASP A 237 -6.96 16.88 -7.09
C ASP A 237 -5.59 16.26 -6.78
N LEU A 238 -5.32 15.07 -7.32
CA LEU A 238 -4.02 14.41 -7.15
C LEU A 238 -2.89 15.17 -7.84
N GLY A 239 -3.11 15.66 -9.05
CA GLY A 239 -2.11 16.41 -9.82
C GLY A 239 -1.72 17.71 -9.12
N ALA A 240 -2.71 18.49 -8.69
CA ALA A 240 -2.47 19.73 -7.92
C ALA A 240 -1.70 19.43 -6.63
N LEU A 241 -2.15 18.41 -5.86
CA LEU A 241 -1.46 18.01 -4.63
C LEU A 241 0.00 17.62 -4.89
N LEU A 242 0.29 16.85 -5.92
CA LEU A 242 1.65 16.42 -6.26
C LEU A 242 2.51 17.62 -6.69
N VAL A 243 2.01 18.52 -7.54
CA VAL A 243 2.75 19.72 -7.97
C VAL A 243 3.12 20.56 -6.76
N PHE A 244 2.15 20.92 -5.92
CA PHE A 244 2.40 21.73 -4.73
C PHE A 244 3.29 21.03 -3.72
N ALA A 245 3.14 19.71 -3.55
CA ALA A 245 3.96 18.92 -2.66
C ALA A 245 5.43 18.89 -3.14
N PHE A 246 5.69 18.66 -4.45
CA PHE A 246 7.04 18.71 -4.99
C PHE A 246 7.66 20.11 -4.93
N VAL A 247 6.90 21.17 -5.22
CA VAL A 247 7.37 22.54 -5.08
C VAL A 247 7.74 22.84 -3.63
N SER A 248 6.87 22.50 -2.68
CA SER A 248 7.12 22.69 -1.24
C SER A 248 8.35 21.93 -0.79
N SER A 249 8.50 20.66 -1.20
CA SER A 249 9.68 19.85 -0.89
C SER A 249 10.97 20.47 -1.42
N ARG A 250 10.97 20.96 -2.67
CA ARG A 250 12.14 21.63 -3.24
C ARG A 250 12.46 22.94 -2.55
N LEU A 251 11.44 23.72 -2.16
CA LEU A 251 11.62 24.95 -1.38
C LEU A 251 12.22 24.64 0.00
N LEU A 252 11.67 23.66 0.72
CA LEU A 252 12.19 23.23 2.02
C LEU A 252 13.64 22.71 1.92
N ALA A 253 13.94 21.96 0.86
CA ALA A 253 15.32 21.51 0.61
C ALA A 253 16.26 22.68 0.35
N LYS A 254 15.85 23.69 -0.45
CA LYS A 254 16.63 24.93 -0.71
C LYS A 254 16.78 25.79 0.54
N LEU A 255 15.77 25.85 1.41
CA LEU A 255 15.81 26.56 2.69
C LEU A 255 16.72 25.87 3.73
N GLY A 256 17.29 24.71 3.38
CA GLY A 256 18.24 24.03 4.24
C GLY A 256 17.62 23.03 5.21
N LEU A 257 16.33 22.69 5.07
CA LEU A 257 15.66 21.72 5.95
C LEU A 257 16.48 20.44 6.11
N GLY A 258 17.07 19.92 5.03
CA GLY A 258 17.95 18.75 5.09
C GLY A 258 19.17 18.96 5.98
N LYS A 259 19.77 20.16 5.94
CA LYS A 259 20.93 20.52 6.79
C LYS A 259 20.52 20.64 8.25
N GLU A 260 19.37 21.25 8.53
CA GLU A 260 18.82 21.36 9.90
C GLU A 260 18.52 19.98 10.50
N PHE A 261 17.85 19.13 9.74
CA PHE A 261 17.62 17.74 10.17
C PHE A 261 18.94 16.98 10.36
N GLN A 262 19.91 17.15 9.46
CA GLN A 262 21.21 16.52 9.58
C GLN A 262 21.97 17.04 10.82
N ALA A 263 21.86 18.33 11.11
CA ALA A 263 22.42 18.92 12.33
C ALA A 263 21.77 18.34 13.59
N ILE A 264 20.43 18.22 13.60
CA ILE A 264 19.69 17.57 14.68
C ILE A 264 20.14 16.11 14.84
N PHE A 265 20.22 15.35 13.74
CA PHE A 265 20.68 13.96 13.81
C PHE A 265 22.15 13.84 14.21
N ASN A 266 23.01 14.76 13.76
CA ASN A 266 24.42 14.79 14.18
C ASN A 266 24.58 15.12 15.68
N SER A 267 23.71 15.98 16.23
CA SER A 267 23.68 16.21 17.69
C SER A 267 23.23 14.97 18.47
N LEU A 268 22.49 14.07 17.82
CA LEU A 268 22.06 12.80 18.38
C LEU A 268 23.11 11.69 18.20
N ASN A 269 24.19 11.90 17.43
CA ASN A 269 25.27 10.91 17.24
C ASN A 269 26.02 10.55 18.54
N SER A 270 25.92 11.38 19.57
CA SER A 270 26.38 11.07 20.91
C SER A 270 25.51 10.05 21.65
N TYR A 271 24.31 9.79 21.15
CA TYR A 271 23.37 8.82 21.69
C TYR A 271 23.51 7.47 20.98
N SER A 272 23.03 6.43 21.61
CA SER A 272 22.99 5.09 21.00
C SER A 272 22.20 5.13 19.66
N PRO A 273 22.68 4.45 18.60
CA PRO A 273 21.93 4.30 17.34
C PRO A 273 20.47 3.86 17.52
N LEU A 274 20.19 3.06 18.55
CA LEU A 274 18.85 2.62 18.91
C LEU A 274 17.92 3.78 19.27
N ILE A 275 18.43 4.78 19.99
CA ILE A 275 17.65 5.98 20.36
C ILE A 275 17.33 6.79 19.12
N VAL A 276 18.29 6.95 18.23
CA VAL A 276 18.11 7.69 16.95
C VAL A 276 17.08 6.98 16.09
N MET A 277 17.17 5.66 15.93
CA MET A 277 16.18 4.86 15.19
C MET A 277 14.77 5.01 15.78
N ALA A 278 14.63 4.93 17.10
CA ALA A 278 13.35 5.09 17.79
C ALA A 278 12.76 6.50 17.58
N LEU A 279 13.59 7.55 17.67
CA LEU A 279 13.16 8.93 17.41
C LEU A 279 12.70 9.13 15.96
N ILE A 280 13.42 8.57 14.98
CA ILE A 280 13.02 8.63 13.57
C ILE A 280 11.64 7.95 13.39
N CYS A 281 11.44 6.79 13.98
CA CYS A 281 10.16 6.08 13.94
C CYS A 281 9.02 6.94 14.51
N LEU A 282 9.23 7.55 15.65
CA LEU A 282 8.23 8.41 16.30
C LEU A 282 7.92 9.66 15.48
N VAL A 283 8.96 10.36 14.99
CA VAL A 283 8.80 11.59 14.20
C VAL A 283 8.06 11.30 12.91
N ILE A 284 8.45 10.29 12.14
CA ILE A 284 7.76 9.96 10.87
C ILE A 284 6.31 9.57 11.15
N THR A 285 6.05 8.73 12.14
CA THR A 285 4.70 8.30 12.50
C THR A 285 3.84 9.48 12.98
N ALA A 286 4.40 10.41 13.74
CA ALA A 286 3.69 11.62 14.18
C ALA A 286 3.37 12.55 13.00
N MET A 287 4.30 12.71 12.04
CA MET A 287 4.14 13.59 10.89
C MET A 287 3.11 13.05 9.89
N VAL A 288 2.98 11.74 9.77
CA VAL A 288 2.04 11.15 8.80
C VAL A 288 0.57 11.42 9.15
N GLY A 289 0.25 11.65 10.42
CA GLY A 289 -1.09 12.04 10.87
C GLY A 289 -1.58 13.34 10.21
N PRO A 290 -0.89 14.48 10.39
CA PRO A 290 -1.28 15.74 9.77
C PRO A 290 -1.04 15.80 8.25
N PHE A 291 0.05 15.19 7.74
CA PHE A 291 0.49 15.37 6.35
C PHE A 291 0.11 14.24 5.38
N ASN A 292 -0.46 13.16 5.86
CA ASN A 292 -0.67 11.88 5.15
C ASN A 292 0.64 11.28 4.57
N ALA A 293 0.58 10.12 3.92
CA ALA A 293 1.80 9.46 3.42
C ALA A 293 2.47 10.21 2.27
N THR A 294 1.68 10.71 1.31
CA THR A 294 2.21 11.45 0.16
C THR A 294 2.89 12.75 0.61
N GLY A 295 2.22 13.54 1.46
CA GLY A 295 2.76 14.78 1.99
C GLY A 295 4.01 14.56 2.85
N THR A 296 4.00 13.57 3.74
CA THR A 296 5.15 13.22 4.58
C THR A 296 6.32 12.73 3.72
N THR A 297 6.06 11.89 2.72
CA THR A 297 7.11 11.43 1.80
C THR A 297 7.70 12.59 1.02
N THR A 298 6.86 13.50 0.52
CA THR A 298 7.32 14.64 -0.27
C THR A 298 8.08 15.67 0.57
N ALA A 299 7.67 15.89 1.81
CA ALA A 299 8.35 16.85 2.70
C ALA A 299 9.61 16.29 3.35
N LEU A 300 9.56 15.03 3.79
CA LEU A 300 10.56 14.43 4.67
C LEU A 300 11.26 13.19 4.09
N GLY A 301 10.83 12.67 2.94
CA GLY A 301 11.32 11.40 2.39
C GLY A 301 12.84 11.37 2.21
N ALA A 302 13.39 12.35 1.50
CA ALA A 302 14.84 12.44 1.24
C ALA A 302 15.66 12.58 2.53
N VAL A 303 15.17 13.37 3.48
CA VAL A 303 15.86 13.65 4.74
C VAL A 303 15.78 12.46 5.69
N SER A 304 14.61 11.85 5.82
CA SER A 304 14.41 10.66 6.65
C SER A 304 15.23 9.47 6.13
N TYR A 305 15.28 9.30 4.81
CA TYR A 305 16.15 8.30 4.18
C TYR A 305 17.62 8.54 4.54
N ALA A 306 18.11 9.78 4.36
CA ALA A 306 19.49 10.13 4.69
C ALA A 306 19.80 9.90 6.18
N ALA A 307 18.86 10.23 7.09
CA ALA A 307 18.98 9.99 8.51
C ALA A 307 19.06 8.49 8.86
N LEU A 308 18.21 7.66 8.22
CA LEU A 308 18.26 6.20 8.40
C LEU A 308 19.56 5.61 7.84
N ARG A 309 20.10 6.19 6.76
CA ARG A 309 21.42 5.82 6.22
C ARG A 309 22.56 6.19 7.17
N SER A 310 22.49 7.35 7.82
CA SER A 310 23.55 7.83 8.74
C SER A 310 23.70 6.95 9.98
N VAL A 311 22.65 6.24 10.41
CA VAL A 311 22.74 5.24 11.50
C VAL A 311 23.20 3.86 11.02
N GLY A 312 23.68 3.74 9.79
CA GLY A 312 24.31 2.52 9.25
C GLY A 312 23.33 1.51 8.62
N LEU A 313 22.08 1.89 8.37
CA LEU A 313 21.15 0.99 7.68
C LEU A 313 21.49 0.88 6.17
N PRO A 314 21.40 -0.32 5.58
CA PRO A 314 21.51 -0.48 4.12
C PRO A 314 20.46 0.34 3.35
N PRO A 315 20.71 0.74 2.07
CA PRO A 315 19.79 1.54 1.29
C PRO A 315 18.37 0.98 1.23
N VAL A 316 18.23 -0.31 0.92
CA VAL A 316 16.91 -0.99 0.85
C VAL A 316 16.21 -0.95 2.19
N VAL A 317 16.91 -1.25 3.29
CA VAL A 317 16.35 -1.27 4.64
C VAL A 317 15.85 0.12 5.04
N ALA A 318 16.64 1.17 4.80
CA ALA A 318 16.27 2.55 5.09
C ALA A 318 14.98 2.96 4.35
N ALA A 319 14.91 2.65 3.05
CA ALA A 319 13.73 2.96 2.23
C ALA A 319 12.49 2.17 2.66
N VAL A 320 12.63 0.86 2.92
CA VAL A 320 11.56 -0.02 3.38
C VAL A 320 11.02 0.44 4.73
N CYS A 321 11.90 0.77 5.68
CA CYS A 321 11.50 1.28 6.99
C CYS A 321 10.72 2.59 6.86
N PHE A 322 11.19 3.54 6.06
CA PHE A 322 10.49 4.79 5.82
C PHE A 322 9.09 4.57 5.25
N ILE A 323 8.95 3.75 4.20
CA ILE A 323 7.67 3.48 3.53
C ILE A 323 6.68 2.78 4.48
N ASN A 324 7.16 1.84 5.31
CA ASN A 324 6.30 1.21 6.31
C ASN A 324 5.83 2.20 7.38
N LEU A 325 6.69 3.09 7.85
CA LEU A 325 6.29 4.13 8.83
C LEU A 325 5.23 5.07 8.27
N VAL A 326 5.36 5.54 7.01
CA VAL A 326 4.36 6.42 6.42
C VAL A 326 3.06 5.71 6.07
N SER A 327 3.05 4.37 6.01
CA SER A 327 1.83 3.57 5.86
C SER A 327 0.86 3.74 7.03
N ASN A 328 1.36 4.15 8.20
CA ASN A 328 0.57 4.47 9.39
C ASN A 328 -0.45 5.61 9.18
N GLN A 329 -0.43 6.31 8.03
CA GLN A 329 -1.48 7.26 7.67
C GLN A 329 -2.90 6.69 7.79
N SER A 330 -3.06 5.38 7.60
CA SER A 330 -4.36 4.71 7.71
C SER A 330 -4.84 4.51 9.16
N CYS A 331 -3.95 4.74 10.12
CA CYS A 331 -4.18 4.44 11.54
C CYS A 331 -3.97 5.65 12.46
N VAL A 332 -3.33 6.71 11.94
CA VAL A 332 -2.97 7.91 12.73
C VAL A 332 -3.81 9.10 12.28
N PRO A 333 -4.71 9.61 13.17
CA PRO A 333 -5.45 10.85 12.88
C PRO A 333 -4.50 12.08 12.90
N PRO A 334 -4.93 13.26 12.44
CA PRO A 334 -6.28 13.62 12.02
C PRO A 334 -6.55 13.45 10.52
N ASN A 335 -5.55 13.48 9.64
CA ASN A 335 -5.73 13.50 8.19
C ASN A 335 -5.64 12.11 7.55
N SER A 336 -6.41 11.17 8.09
CA SER A 336 -6.46 9.79 7.61
C SER A 336 -7.71 9.54 6.77
N ALA A 337 -7.63 9.71 5.46
CA ALA A 337 -8.74 9.39 4.56
C ALA A 337 -9.27 7.94 4.74
N PRO A 338 -8.44 6.90 4.90
CA PRO A 338 -8.92 5.55 5.18
C PRO A 338 -9.86 5.44 6.40
N ILE A 339 -9.57 6.17 7.48
CA ILE A 339 -10.42 6.15 8.68
C ILE A 339 -11.82 6.67 8.36
N TYR A 340 -11.91 7.83 7.72
CA TYR A 340 -13.18 8.47 7.42
C TYR A 340 -13.98 7.71 6.36
N ILE A 341 -13.30 7.16 5.35
CA ILE A 341 -13.93 6.32 4.32
C ILE A 341 -14.53 5.06 4.95
N ALA A 342 -13.76 4.34 5.78
CA ALA A 342 -14.25 3.13 6.42
C ALA A 342 -15.39 3.42 7.41
N CYS A 343 -15.31 4.52 8.20
CA CYS A 343 -16.39 4.96 9.08
C CYS A 343 -17.65 5.33 8.29
N GLY A 344 -17.50 6.02 7.15
CA GLY A 344 -18.63 6.37 6.30
C GLY A 344 -19.35 5.14 5.76
N ILE A 345 -18.62 4.15 5.25
CA ILE A 345 -19.19 2.90 4.73
C ILE A 345 -19.82 2.07 5.86
N ALA A 346 -19.19 2.03 7.04
CA ALA A 346 -19.67 1.28 8.18
C ALA A 346 -20.79 1.99 8.96
N GLU A 347 -21.15 3.24 8.58
CA GLU A 347 -22.14 4.09 9.27
C GLU A 347 -21.74 4.41 10.73
N VAL A 348 -20.43 4.58 10.97
CA VAL A 348 -19.89 5.00 12.27
C VAL A 348 -19.87 6.52 12.35
N ASN A 349 -20.85 7.11 13.02
CA ASN A 349 -21.02 8.57 13.11
C ASN A 349 -19.85 9.30 13.81
N ASN A 350 -19.15 8.63 14.72
CA ASN A 350 -18.03 9.21 15.44
C ASN A 350 -16.75 8.40 15.20
N PRO A 351 -15.85 8.84 14.29
CA PRO A 351 -14.58 8.18 14.01
C PRO A 351 -13.65 8.04 15.22
N MET A 352 -13.79 8.89 16.24
CA MET A 352 -12.96 8.82 17.45
C MET A 352 -13.11 7.48 18.19
N LYS A 353 -14.23 6.79 18.03
CA LYS A 353 -14.46 5.47 18.63
C LYS A 353 -13.46 4.42 18.19
N ILE A 354 -12.92 4.53 16.98
CA ILE A 354 -11.95 3.56 16.44
C ILE A 354 -10.50 4.00 16.58
N PHE A 355 -10.23 5.29 16.88
CA PHE A 355 -8.85 5.84 16.94
C PHE A 355 -7.97 5.10 17.93
N LYS A 356 -8.45 4.87 19.16
CA LYS A 356 -7.69 4.16 20.19
C LYS A 356 -7.29 2.75 19.72
N THR A 357 -8.21 2.04 19.09
CA THR A 357 -7.96 0.68 18.58
C THR A 357 -6.96 0.71 17.43
N LEU A 358 -7.08 1.66 16.51
CA LEU A 358 -6.12 1.83 15.42
C LEU A 358 -4.71 2.15 15.92
N LEU A 359 -4.57 3.06 16.88
CA LEU A 359 -3.27 3.39 17.45
C LEU A 359 -2.64 2.19 18.16
N LEU A 360 -3.39 1.50 19.04
CA LEU A 360 -2.85 0.42 19.87
C LEU A 360 -2.58 -0.87 19.10
N TYR A 361 -3.43 -1.22 18.14
CA TYR A 361 -3.34 -2.52 17.46
C TYR A 361 -2.76 -2.44 16.05
N TYR A 362 -2.66 -1.24 15.46
CA TYR A 362 -2.13 -1.06 14.12
C TYR A 362 -0.89 -0.17 14.10
N ALA A 363 -0.98 1.07 14.55
CA ALA A 363 0.13 2.02 14.42
C ALA A 363 1.34 1.65 15.29
N ILE A 364 1.13 1.37 16.58
CA ILE A 364 2.23 1.00 17.48
C ILE A 364 2.89 -0.32 17.06
N PRO A 365 2.16 -1.40 16.76
CA PRO A 365 2.79 -2.62 16.26
C PRO A 365 3.52 -2.44 14.94
N GLU A 366 3.04 -1.59 14.02
CA GLU A 366 3.75 -1.27 12.78
C GLU A 366 5.11 -0.63 13.08
N VAL A 367 5.16 0.33 14.03
CA VAL A 367 6.42 0.94 14.50
C VAL A 367 7.35 -0.12 15.10
N ILE A 368 6.81 -1.06 15.88
CA ILE A 368 7.60 -2.16 16.44
C ILE A 368 8.15 -3.07 15.34
N ILE A 369 7.34 -3.44 14.35
CA ILE A 369 7.78 -4.24 13.19
C ILE A 369 8.93 -3.54 12.48
N VAL A 370 8.78 -2.24 12.19
CA VAL A 370 9.83 -1.45 11.54
C VAL A 370 11.10 -1.40 12.40
N PHE A 371 10.96 -1.23 13.70
CA PHE A 371 12.11 -1.25 14.59
C PHE A 371 12.83 -2.60 14.59
N LEU A 372 12.10 -3.72 14.56
CA LEU A 372 12.66 -5.06 14.41
C LEU A 372 13.36 -5.27 13.06
N VAL A 373 12.85 -4.64 11.99
CA VAL A 373 13.53 -4.60 10.68
C VAL A 373 14.85 -3.84 10.78
N MET A 374 14.87 -2.67 11.42
CA MET A 374 16.10 -1.89 11.64
C MET A 374 17.15 -2.67 12.45
N LEU A 375 16.70 -3.49 13.40
CA LEU A 375 17.55 -4.38 14.20
C LEU A 375 17.97 -5.66 13.47
N LYS A 376 17.58 -5.83 12.20
CA LYS A 376 17.84 -7.03 11.37
C LYS A 376 17.24 -8.33 11.94
N ILE A 377 16.25 -8.22 12.84
CA ILE A 377 15.51 -9.38 13.37
C ILE A 377 14.51 -9.88 12.31
N ILE A 378 13.83 -8.93 11.63
CA ILE A 378 13.04 -9.24 10.45
C ILE A 378 13.91 -8.98 9.22
N PRO A 379 14.18 -10.01 8.40
CA PRO A 379 15.06 -9.86 7.24
C PRO A 379 14.40 -9.05 6.13
N VAL A 380 15.21 -8.24 5.45
CA VAL A 380 14.83 -7.54 4.21
C VAL A 380 15.62 -8.18 3.07
N TYR A 381 14.91 -8.77 2.11
CA TYR A 381 15.54 -9.34 0.93
C TYR A 381 15.76 -8.24 -0.13
N GLY A 382 16.88 -8.31 -0.85
CA GLY A 382 17.23 -7.32 -1.87
C GLY A 382 18.22 -6.26 -1.41
N GLY A 383 18.72 -6.37 -0.15
CA GLY A 383 19.74 -5.48 0.40
C GLY A 383 20.98 -6.22 0.85
#